data_50822861ec6a9743025ebb0818fd860f
#
_entry.id   50822861ec6a9743025ebb0818fd860f
#
_cell.length_a   1.000
_cell.length_b   1.000
_cell.length_c   1.000
_cell.angle_alpha   90.00
_cell.angle_beta   90.00
_cell.angle_gamma   90.00
#
_symmetry.space_group_name_H-M   'P 1'
#
loop_
_entity.id
_entity.type
_entity.pdbx_description
1 polymer ?
#
loop_
_entity_poly.entity_id
_entity_poly.type
_entity_poly.pdbx_seq_one_letter_code
_entity_poly.pdbx_strand_id
1 'polypeptide(L)'
;MELVAGCYEQVLFGFAVHPESEACGDHEQWTLVADFTHHAHTASLSAVAVNSRFVVTGSKDETIHIYDMKKKIEHGALVHHSGTITCLKFYGNRHLISGAEDGLICIWDAKKWECLKSIKAHKGQVTFLSIHPSGKLALSVGTDKTLRTWNLVEGRSAFIKNIKQNAHIVEWSPRGEQYVVIIQNKIDIYQLDTASISGTITNEKRISSVKFLSESVLAVAGDEEVIRFFDCDSLVCLCEFKAHENRVKDMFSFEIPEQHVIVTASSDGFIKMWKLEQDKKVPPSLLCEVNTKARLTCLGVWLDKVPDTKESFPPAAEPSPVSKEQSKIGKKEPGDTVYKEEKQSKPNTKKRNLAGDSKKATKESGLVSTKKRKMVEMLEKKRKKKKIKIMQ
;
A
#
# COMPACT_ATOMS: atom_id res chain seq x y z
N MET A 1 -17.97 -16.48 -0.36
CA MET A 1 -17.42 -15.16 -0.02
C MET A 1 -17.16 -15.12 1.47
N GLU A 2 -16.06 -14.53 1.90
CA GLU A 2 -15.70 -14.45 3.32
C GLU A 2 -15.24 -13.05 3.67
N LEU A 3 -15.66 -12.57 4.83
CA LEU A 3 -15.19 -11.33 5.44
C LEU A 3 -14.06 -11.66 6.41
N VAL A 4 -12.96 -10.92 6.32
CA VAL A 4 -11.77 -11.14 7.15
C VAL A 4 -11.44 -9.85 7.88
N ALA A 5 -11.41 -9.89 9.20
CA ALA A 5 -11.16 -8.70 10.02
C ALA A 5 -10.05 -8.93 11.03
N GLY A 6 -9.10 -8.01 11.06
CA GLY A 6 -8.06 -7.95 12.08
C GLY A 6 -8.48 -7.07 13.25
N CYS A 7 -7.99 -7.38 14.46
CA CYS A 7 -8.32 -6.64 15.65
C CYS A 7 -7.09 -6.20 16.46
N TYR A 8 -7.35 -5.36 17.45
CA TYR A 8 -6.33 -4.85 18.38
C TYR A 8 -5.79 -5.97 19.29
N GLU A 9 -6.61 -6.97 19.58
CA GLU A 9 -6.32 -8.12 20.43
C GLU A 9 -5.53 -9.22 19.68
N GLN A 10 -4.87 -8.90 18.57
CA GLN A 10 -3.94 -9.78 17.83
C GLN A 10 -4.61 -10.93 17.07
N VAL A 11 -5.92 -10.91 16.93
CA VAL A 11 -6.71 -11.96 16.30
C VAL A 11 -7.16 -11.56 14.90
N LEU A 12 -7.08 -12.51 13.98
CA LEU A 12 -7.71 -12.47 12.67
C LEU A 12 -8.97 -13.32 12.69
N PHE A 13 -10.12 -12.71 12.42
CA PHE A 13 -11.42 -13.37 12.29
C PHE A 13 -11.77 -13.59 10.83
N GLY A 14 -12.38 -14.73 10.52
CA GLY A 14 -13.01 -15.02 9.24
C GLY A 14 -14.47 -15.38 9.42
N PHE A 15 -15.33 -14.80 8.58
CA PHE A 15 -16.77 -15.03 8.57
C PHE A 15 -17.21 -15.42 7.15
N ALA A 16 -17.84 -16.60 7.01
CA ALA A 16 -18.49 -16.99 5.79
C ALA A 16 -19.82 -16.24 5.63
N VAL A 17 -20.06 -15.74 4.43
CA VAL A 17 -21.29 -15.01 4.07
C VAL A 17 -22.19 -15.93 3.28
N HIS A 18 -23.39 -16.19 3.80
CA HIS A 18 -24.41 -17.04 3.18
C HIS A 18 -25.66 -16.22 2.88
N PRO A 19 -26.17 -16.27 1.62
CA PRO A 19 -27.51 -15.78 1.35
C PRO A 19 -28.53 -16.77 1.96
N GLU A 20 -29.49 -16.27 2.70
CA GLU A 20 -30.62 -17.10 3.15
C GLU A 20 -31.61 -17.30 2.01
N SER A 21 -31.80 -18.56 1.61
CA SER A 21 -32.63 -18.95 0.48
C SER A 21 -34.11 -19.09 0.81
N GLU A 22 -34.51 -18.88 2.07
CA GLU A 22 -35.90 -19.05 2.51
C GLU A 22 -36.42 -17.83 3.27
N ALA A 23 -36.79 -16.79 2.56
CA ALA A 23 -37.65 -15.77 3.14
C ALA A 23 -38.90 -15.63 2.28
N CYS A 24 -40.03 -15.96 2.86
CA CYS A 24 -41.36 -15.58 2.35
C CYS A 24 -41.49 -14.05 2.51
N GLY A 25 -40.91 -13.30 1.58
CA GLY A 25 -40.93 -11.83 1.57
C GLY A 25 -39.79 -11.25 0.74
N ASP A 26 -40.01 -10.06 0.16
CA ASP A 26 -39.12 -9.34 -0.76
C ASP A 26 -37.77 -8.86 -0.17
N HIS A 27 -37.31 -9.40 0.96
CA HIS A 27 -36.07 -9.01 1.60
C HIS A 27 -35.06 -10.15 1.55
N GLU A 28 -34.01 -9.97 0.75
CA GLU A 28 -32.83 -10.82 0.78
C GLU A 28 -32.16 -10.67 2.17
N GLN A 29 -32.23 -11.72 2.98
CA GLN A 29 -31.48 -11.80 4.22
C GLN A 29 -30.16 -12.53 3.98
N TRP A 30 -29.10 -12.00 4.58
CA TRP A 30 -27.76 -12.58 4.54
C TRP A 30 -27.29 -12.88 5.97
N THR A 31 -26.61 -13.99 6.15
CA THR A 31 -26.06 -14.37 7.45
C THR A 31 -24.54 -14.45 7.40
N LEU A 32 -23.92 -14.03 8.52
CA LEU A 32 -22.50 -14.11 8.75
C LEU A 32 -22.22 -15.22 9.78
N VAL A 33 -21.57 -16.29 9.34
CA VAL A 33 -21.21 -17.43 10.19
C VAL A 33 -19.70 -17.40 10.44
N ALA A 34 -19.31 -17.53 11.72
CA ALA A 34 -17.89 -17.63 12.07
C ALA A 34 -17.29 -18.89 11.42
N ASP A 35 -16.18 -18.72 10.70
CA ASP A 35 -15.53 -19.78 9.94
C ASP A 35 -14.17 -20.13 10.51
N PHE A 36 -13.30 -19.14 10.73
CA PHE A 36 -11.99 -19.37 11.32
C PHE A 36 -11.53 -18.22 12.21
N THR A 37 -10.57 -18.54 13.07
CA THR A 37 -9.88 -17.57 13.92
C THR A 37 -8.40 -17.92 13.97
N HIS A 38 -7.54 -16.95 13.68
CA HIS A 38 -6.08 -17.12 13.77
C HIS A 38 -5.47 -16.12 14.75
N HIS A 39 -4.52 -16.58 15.55
CA HIS A 39 -3.79 -15.79 16.53
C HIS A 39 -2.28 -16.02 16.37
N ALA A 40 -1.73 -15.59 15.25
CA ALA A 40 -0.31 -15.77 14.91
C ALA A 40 0.55 -14.54 15.28
N HIS A 41 -0.04 -13.37 15.26
CA HIS A 41 0.66 -12.14 15.62
C HIS A 41 0.85 -11.95 17.12
N THR A 42 1.93 -11.27 17.52
CA THR A 42 2.24 -10.95 18.91
C THR A 42 1.88 -9.51 19.29
N ALA A 43 1.40 -8.72 18.33
CA ALA A 43 0.90 -7.37 18.52
C ALA A 43 -0.34 -7.11 17.65
N SER A 44 -0.99 -5.96 17.84
CA SER A 44 -2.24 -5.63 17.13
C SER A 44 -2.05 -5.62 15.62
N LEU A 45 -3.04 -6.17 14.90
CA LEU A 45 -3.10 -6.10 13.45
C LEU A 45 -3.32 -4.66 12.99
N SER A 46 -2.69 -4.28 11.91
CA SER A 46 -2.73 -2.92 11.37
C SER A 46 -3.18 -2.85 9.91
N ALA A 47 -2.99 -3.92 9.16
CA ALA A 47 -3.34 -3.99 7.76
C ALA A 47 -3.74 -5.41 7.35
N VAL A 48 -4.66 -5.49 6.38
CA VAL A 48 -5.08 -6.73 5.72
C VAL A 48 -5.06 -6.50 4.22
N ALA A 49 -4.61 -7.49 3.47
CA ALA A 49 -4.79 -7.54 2.02
C ALA A 49 -5.18 -8.94 1.58
N VAL A 50 -5.94 -9.01 0.49
CA VAL A 50 -6.58 -10.25 0.04
C VAL A 50 -6.35 -10.42 -1.46
N ASN A 51 -6.07 -11.64 -1.91
CA ASN A 51 -6.11 -12.03 -3.31
C ASN A 51 -7.01 -13.28 -3.50
N SER A 52 -7.02 -13.88 -4.68
CA SER A 52 -7.89 -15.05 -4.98
C SER A 52 -7.60 -16.30 -4.12
N ARG A 53 -6.44 -16.38 -3.47
CA ARG A 53 -6.03 -17.55 -2.69
C ARG A 53 -5.61 -17.23 -1.27
N PHE A 54 -4.98 -16.10 -1.07
CA PHE A 54 -4.32 -15.77 0.19
C PHE A 54 -4.92 -14.53 0.84
N VAL A 55 -5.00 -14.55 2.15
CA VAL A 55 -5.11 -13.38 3.00
C VAL A 55 -3.75 -13.13 3.63
N VAL A 56 -3.31 -11.89 3.66
CA VAL A 56 -2.10 -11.49 4.37
C VAL A 56 -2.42 -10.41 5.38
N THR A 57 -1.81 -10.50 6.54
CA THR A 57 -1.98 -9.55 7.63
C THR A 57 -0.65 -8.94 8.01
N GLY A 58 -0.66 -7.65 8.27
CA GLY A 58 0.48 -6.92 8.83
C GLY A 58 0.18 -6.44 10.23
N SER A 59 1.16 -6.39 11.09
CA SER A 59 1.01 -6.06 12.49
C SER A 59 2.08 -5.08 12.99
N LYS A 60 1.87 -4.61 14.20
CA LYS A 60 2.86 -3.84 14.95
C LYS A 60 4.04 -4.67 15.44
N ASP A 61 3.99 -5.99 15.30
CA ASP A 61 5.13 -6.89 15.57
C ASP A 61 6.15 -6.94 14.42
N GLU A 62 5.99 -6.07 13.40
CA GLU A 62 6.90 -5.91 12.26
C GLU A 62 6.86 -7.07 11.26
N THR A 63 5.91 -8.03 11.44
CA THR A 63 5.77 -9.22 10.60
C THR A 63 4.54 -9.15 9.70
N ILE A 64 4.58 -9.93 8.62
CA ILE A 64 3.45 -10.16 7.73
C ILE A 64 3.16 -11.66 7.74
N HIS A 65 1.98 -12.07 8.18
CA HIS A 65 1.53 -13.46 8.14
C HIS A 65 0.66 -13.73 6.93
N ILE A 66 0.76 -14.93 6.40
CA ILE A 66 0.12 -15.38 5.17
C ILE A 66 -0.81 -16.53 5.51
N TYR A 67 -2.06 -16.48 5.06
CA TYR A 67 -3.07 -17.52 5.28
C TYR A 67 -3.59 -18.02 3.93
N ASP A 68 -3.57 -19.35 3.75
CA ASP A 68 -4.17 -20.00 2.56
C ASP A 68 -5.67 -20.19 2.80
N MET A 69 -6.49 -19.43 2.12
CA MET A 69 -7.95 -19.42 2.31
C MET A 69 -8.65 -20.70 1.87
N LYS A 70 -8.07 -21.47 0.95
CA LYS A 70 -8.60 -22.76 0.55
C LYS A 70 -8.43 -23.84 1.64
N LYS A 71 -7.36 -23.71 2.43
CA LYS A 71 -7.04 -24.66 3.49
C LYS A 71 -7.41 -24.15 4.88
N LYS A 72 -7.69 -22.85 5.02
CA LYS A 72 -7.95 -22.15 6.28
C LYS A 72 -6.82 -22.30 7.31
N ILE A 73 -5.56 -22.31 6.83
CA ILE A 73 -4.37 -22.46 7.67
C ILE A 73 -3.37 -21.33 7.40
N GLU A 74 -2.56 -21.07 8.40
CA GLU A 74 -1.39 -20.24 8.23
C GLU A 74 -0.39 -20.92 7.27
N HIS A 75 0.08 -20.18 6.27
CA HIS A 75 1.03 -20.65 5.27
C HIS A 75 2.48 -20.32 5.65
N GLY A 76 2.70 -19.19 6.35
CA GLY A 76 4.00 -18.73 6.78
C GLY A 76 4.01 -17.25 7.10
N ALA A 77 5.20 -16.73 7.41
CA ALA A 77 5.41 -15.32 7.74
C ALA A 77 6.57 -14.71 6.95
N LEU A 78 6.46 -13.42 6.64
CA LEU A 78 7.53 -12.62 6.02
C LEU A 78 8.12 -11.71 7.09
N VAL A 79 9.43 -11.82 7.28
CA VAL A 79 10.20 -11.04 8.26
C VAL A 79 11.26 -10.26 7.50
N HIS A 80 11.00 -8.99 7.26
CA HIS A 80 11.93 -8.11 6.53
C HIS A 80 11.90 -6.67 7.03
N HIS A 81 10.71 -6.18 7.40
CA HIS A 81 10.55 -4.85 7.95
C HIS A 81 11.09 -4.75 9.38
N SER A 82 11.47 -3.55 9.79
CA SER A 82 11.93 -3.21 11.14
C SER A 82 11.08 -2.10 11.75
N GLY A 83 9.79 -2.15 11.51
CA GLY A 83 8.77 -1.23 12.00
C GLY A 83 7.38 -1.75 11.69
N THR A 84 6.36 -1.20 12.35
CA THR A 84 4.95 -1.54 12.15
C THR A 84 4.60 -1.59 10.67
N ILE A 85 3.94 -2.65 10.23
CA ILE A 85 3.38 -2.73 8.88
C ILE A 85 2.16 -1.80 8.82
N THR A 86 2.24 -0.76 8.02
CA THR A 86 1.19 0.27 7.94
C THR A 86 0.17 0.01 6.84
N CYS A 87 0.60 -0.62 5.76
CA CYS A 87 -0.25 -0.90 4.61
C CYS A 87 0.22 -2.13 3.84
N LEU A 88 -0.75 -2.85 3.30
CA LEU A 88 -0.58 -4.02 2.44
C LEU A 88 -1.53 -3.89 1.26
N LYS A 89 -1.07 -4.17 0.05
CA LYS A 89 -1.88 -4.16 -1.17
C LYS A 89 -1.42 -5.28 -2.10
N PHE A 90 -2.36 -6.09 -2.57
CA PHE A 90 -2.12 -6.99 -3.69
C PHE A 90 -2.31 -6.29 -5.03
N TYR A 91 -1.51 -6.65 -6.00
CA TYR A 91 -1.76 -6.41 -7.40
C TYR A 91 -1.86 -7.75 -8.13
N GLY A 92 -3.08 -8.05 -8.57
CA GLY A 92 -3.43 -9.37 -9.08
C GLY A 92 -3.10 -10.47 -8.07
N ASN A 93 -2.83 -11.67 -8.59
CA ASN A 93 -2.50 -12.83 -7.76
C ASN A 93 -0.99 -13.02 -7.55
N ARG A 94 -0.16 -12.13 -8.12
CA ARG A 94 1.27 -12.35 -8.20
C ARG A 94 2.11 -11.45 -7.30
N HIS A 95 1.71 -10.23 -7.09
CA HIS A 95 2.53 -9.27 -6.35
C HIS A 95 1.81 -8.77 -5.12
N LEU A 96 2.53 -8.77 -3.99
CA LEU A 96 2.14 -8.07 -2.77
C LEU A 96 3.09 -6.89 -2.59
N ILE A 97 2.56 -5.74 -2.19
CA ILE A 97 3.35 -4.57 -1.83
C ILE A 97 3.05 -4.22 -0.38
N SER A 98 4.09 -4.09 0.42
CA SER A 98 4.01 -3.69 1.82
C SER A 98 4.71 -2.37 2.07
N GLY A 99 4.15 -1.56 2.97
CA GLY A 99 4.78 -0.35 3.49
C GLY A 99 4.81 -0.40 5.01
N ALA A 100 5.87 0.16 5.62
CA ALA A 100 6.04 0.10 7.06
C ALA A 100 6.61 1.41 7.66
N GLU A 101 6.61 1.48 8.98
CA GLU A 101 7.15 2.61 9.74
C GLU A 101 8.67 2.79 9.59
N ASP A 102 9.39 1.78 9.11
CA ASP A 102 10.81 1.85 8.77
C ASP A 102 11.12 2.72 7.54
N GLY A 103 10.07 3.17 6.84
CA GLY A 103 10.16 3.97 5.62
C GLY A 103 10.41 3.16 4.36
N LEU A 104 10.40 1.83 4.46
CA LEU A 104 10.57 0.92 3.32
C LEU A 104 9.23 0.59 2.66
N ILE A 105 9.29 0.41 1.36
CA ILE A 105 8.28 -0.29 0.57
C ILE A 105 8.93 -1.54 0.02
N CYS A 106 8.33 -2.70 0.27
CA CYS A 106 8.80 -3.99 -0.23
C CYS A 106 7.81 -4.55 -1.24
N ILE A 107 8.34 -5.12 -2.33
CA ILE A 107 7.58 -5.80 -3.37
C ILE A 107 7.89 -7.28 -3.26
N TRP A 108 6.86 -8.12 -3.14
CA TRP A 108 6.96 -9.55 -2.92
C TRP A 108 6.37 -10.34 -4.08
N ASP A 109 6.98 -11.44 -4.44
CA ASP A 109 6.38 -12.45 -5.32
C ASP A 109 5.46 -13.36 -4.48
N ALA A 110 4.14 -13.27 -4.67
CA ALA A 110 3.16 -14.06 -3.93
C ALA A 110 3.12 -15.56 -4.31
N LYS A 111 3.90 -16.00 -5.29
CA LYS A 111 4.06 -17.43 -5.59
C LYS A 111 5.15 -18.08 -4.76
N LYS A 112 6.27 -17.37 -4.58
CA LYS A 112 7.45 -17.85 -3.84
C LYS A 112 7.60 -17.24 -2.47
N TRP A 113 6.90 -16.15 -2.19
CA TRP A 113 6.98 -15.35 -0.97
C TRP A 113 8.40 -14.80 -0.73
N GLU A 114 9.07 -14.42 -1.83
CA GLU A 114 10.38 -13.80 -1.82
C GLU A 114 10.27 -12.28 -2.01
N CYS A 115 11.10 -11.52 -1.32
CA CYS A 115 11.20 -10.08 -1.52
C CYS A 115 11.95 -9.80 -2.84
N LEU A 116 11.22 -9.35 -3.85
CA LEU A 116 11.78 -8.99 -5.16
C LEU A 116 12.55 -7.68 -5.07
N LYS A 117 12.05 -6.73 -4.29
CA LYS A 117 12.66 -5.41 -4.15
C LYS A 117 12.29 -4.75 -2.83
N SER A 118 13.27 -4.17 -2.17
CA SER A 118 13.10 -3.30 -1.02
C SER A 118 13.57 -1.88 -1.38
N ILE A 119 12.71 -0.89 -1.18
CA ILE A 119 12.94 0.49 -1.59
C ILE A 119 12.83 1.38 -0.36
N LYS A 120 13.85 2.19 -0.08
CA LYS A 120 13.73 3.25 0.92
C LYS A 120 12.86 4.37 0.37
N ALA A 121 11.55 4.24 0.60
CA ALA A 121 10.54 5.06 -0.01
C ALA A 121 10.44 6.45 0.63
N HIS A 122 10.47 6.52 1.95
CA HIS A 122 10.33 7.77 2.69
C HIS A 122 11.47 7.95 3.70
N LYS A 123 11.76 9.20 4.05
CA LYS A 123 12.73 9.51 5.13
C LYS A 123 12.13 9.25 6.53
N GLY A 124 10.82 9.25 6.63
CA GLY A 124 10.04 8.88 7.81
C GLY A 124 9.24 7.62 7.53
N GLN A 125 8.15 7.41 8.28
CA GLN A 125 7.26 6.28 8.13
C GLN A 125 6.49 6.34 6.80
N VAL A 126 6.27 5.20 6.14
CA VAL A 126 5.23 5.06 5.13
C VAL A 126 3.90 5.00 5.86
N THR A 127 2.96 5.89 5.53
CA THR A 127 1.65 5.89 6.19
C THR A 127 0.61 5.13 5.39
N PHE A 128 0.67 5.23 4.07
CA PHE A 128 -0.25 4.50 3.18
C PHE A 128 0.32 4.32 1.78
N LEU A 129 -0.27 3.38 1.05
CA LEU A 129 0.10 3.05 -0.32
C LEU A 129 -1.15 2.67 -1.12
N SER A 130 -1.26 3.14 -2.34
CA SER A 130 -2.31 2.76 -3.28
C SER A 130 -1.71 2.44 -4.65
N ILE A 131 -2.20 1.36 -5.28
CA ILE A 131 -1.73 0.89 -6.58
C ILE A 131 -2.72 1.36 -7.64
N HIS A 132 -2.21 1.96 -8.71
CA HIS A 132 -3.02 2.36 -9.85
C HIS A 132 -3.67 1.13 -10.52
N PRO A 133 -4.90 1.21 -11.03
CA PRO A 133 -5.59 0.07 -11.65
C PRO A 133 -4.80 -0.62 -12.77
N SER A 134 -3.96 0.13 -13.52
CA SER A 134 -3.09 -0.45 -14.55
C SER A 134 -1.94 -1.31 -13.98
N GLY A 135 -1.67 -1.28 -12.67
CA GLY A 135 -0.54 -1.94 -12.04
C GLY A 135 0.85 -1.38 -12.35
N LYS A 136 0.92 -0.34 -13.18
CA LYS A 136 2.20 0.25 -13.60
C LYS A 136 2.70 1.34 -12.66
N LEU A 137 1.79 1.96 -11.93
CA LEU A 137 2.07 3.06 -11.00
C LEU A 137 1.58 2.73 -9.60
N ALA A 138 2.22 3.31 -8.60
CA ALA A 138 1.72 3.35 -7.24
C ALA A 138 1.96 4.73 -6.63
N LEU A 139 1.12 5.10 -5.67
CA LEU A 139 1.29 6.26 -4.82
C LEU A 139 1.66 5.82 -3.41
N SER A 140 2.52 6.56 -2.77
CA SER A 140 2.76 6.43 -1.33
C SER A 140 2.83 7.80 -0.67
N VAL A 141 2.39 7.85 0.58
CA VAL A 141 2.49 9.01 1.45
C VAL A 141 3.23 8.64 2.72
N GLY A 142 3.91 9.60 3.31
CA GLY A 142 4.69 9.36 4.51
C GLY A 142 4.76 10.55 5.45
N THR A 143 5.31 10.33 6.64
CA THR A 143 5.50 11.36 7.67
C THR A 143 6.58 12.39 7.30
N ASP A 144 7.32 12.17 6.22
CA ASP A 144 8.24 13.15 5.64
C ASP A 144 7.52 14.23 4.82
N LYS A 145 6.18 14.27 4.88
CA LYS A 145 5.31 15.25 4.18
C LYS A 145 5.44 15.19 2.67
N THR A 146 5.78 14.02 2.13
CA THR A 146 5.88 13.82 0.69
C THR A 146 4.84 12.82 0.19
N LEU A 147 4.29 13.15 -0.98
CA LEU A 147 3.57 12.21 -1.84
C LEU A 147 4.54 11.75 -2.92
N ARG A 148 4.67 10.46 -3.13
CA ARG A 148 5.56 9.88 -4.13
C ARG A 148 4.80 9.00 -5.09
N THR A 149 5.10 9.18 -6.37
CA THR A 149 4.64 8.31 -7.44
C THR A 149 5.77 7.35 -7.82
N TRP A 150 5.46 6.07 -7.92
CA TRP A 150 6.38 5.00 -8.25
C TRP A 150 6.05 4.41 -9.60
N ASN A 151 7.04 4.25 -10.46
CA ASN A 151 6.94 3.40 -11.63
C ASN A 151 7.27 1.96 -11.19
N LEU A 152 6.26 1.10 -11.11
CA LEU A 152 6.40 -0.27 -10.63
C LEU A 152 7.10 -1.16 -11.66
N VAL A 153 7.01 -0.84 -12.97
CA VAL A 153 7.68 -1.58 -14.04
C VAL A 153 9.21 -1.44 -13.92
N GLU A 154 9.67 -0.22 -13.68
CA GLU A 154 11.10 0.09 -13.53
C GLU A 154 11.55 -0.04 -12.06
N GLY A 155 10.62 -0.05 -11.12
CA GLY A 155 10.87 -0.12 -9.68
C GLY A 155 11.63 1.09 -9.16
N ARG A 156 11.32 2.29 -9.64
CA ARG A 156 11.92 3.55 -9.22
C ARG A 156 10.88 4.65 -8.98
N SER A 157 11.26 5.67 -8.23
CA SER A 157 10.42 6.85 -8.06
C SER A 157 10.29 7.61 -9.38
N ALA A 158 9.05 7.90 -9.78
CA ALA A 158 8.74 8.71 -10.97
C ALA A 158 8.61 10.19 -10.59
N PHE A 159 7.93 10.50 -9.49
CA PHE A 159 7.66 11.86 -9.07
C PHE A 159 7.61 11.98 -7.54
N ILE A 160 8.03 13.13 -7.01
CA ILE A 160 7.99 13.44 -5.58
C ILE A 160 7.40 14.83 -5.40
N LYS A 161 6.31 14.93 -4.66
CA LYS A 161 5.65 16.20 -4.32
C LYS A 161 5.69 16.44 -2.81
N ASN A 162 6.13 17.60 -2.39
CA ASN A 162 6.00 18.02 -1.00
C ASN A 162 4.59 18.58 -0.77
N ILE A 163 3.82 17.89 0.08
CA ILE A 163 2.44 18.26 0.42
C ILE A 163 2.34 19.11 1.70
N LYS A 164 3.50 19.45 2.30
CA LYS A 164 3.67 20.30 3.49
C LYS A 164 3.05 19.75 4.78
N GLN A 165 2.15 18.80 4.70
CA GLN A 165 1.44 18.20 5.83
C GLN A 165 1.57 16.67 5.78
N ASN A 166 1.29 16.00 6.92
CA ASN A 166 1.33 14.54 6.99
C ASN A 166 0.01 13.99 6.45
N ALA A 167 0.04 13.41 5.25
CA ALA A 167 -1.07 12.61 4.75
C ALA A 167 -1.03 11.21 5.38
N HIS A 168 -2.19 10.63 5.60
CA HIS A 168 -2.31 9.30 6.22
C HIS A 168 -3.04 8.29 5.33
N ILE A 169 -3.74 8.73 4.28
CA ILE A 169 -4.35 7.86 3.27
C ILE A 169 -4.12 8.48 1.89
N VAL A 170 -3.94 7.62 0.90
CA VAL A 170 -3.98 7.95 -0.52
C VAL A 170 -4.72 6.84 -1.24
N GLU A 171 -5.67 7.18 -2.12
CA GLU A 171 -6.44 6.17 -2.86
C GLU A 171 -6.65 6.64 -4.30
N TRP A 172 -6.51 5.71 -5.27
CA TRP A 172 -6.82 5.94 -6.67
C TRP A 172 -8.31 5.78 -6.95
N SER A 173 -8.83 6.56 -7.88
CA SER A 173 -10.15 6.29 -8.47
C SER A 173 -10.15 4.98 -9.26
N PRO A 174 -11.32 4.36 -9.53
CA PRO A 174 -11.40 3.08 -10.22
C PRO A 174 -10.79 3.06 -11.62
N ARG A 175 -10.83 4.18 -12.37
CA ARG A 175 -10.16 4.32 -13.68
C ARG A 175 -8.71 4.78 -13.57
N GLY A 176 -8.34 5.37 -12.42
CA GLY A 176 -7.00 5.90 -12.17
C GLY A 176 -6.76 7.30 -12.76
N GLU A 177 -7.81 7.99 -13.20
CA GLU A 177 -7.71 9.35 -13.75
C GLU A 177 -7.49 10.38 -12.65
N GLN A 178 -7.95 10.08 -11.45
CA GLN A 178 -7.81 10.92 -10.27
C GLN A 178 -7.42 10.11 -9.04
N TYR A 179 -6.96 10.81 -8.01
CA TYR A 179 -6.66 10.21 -6.71
C TYR A 179 -6.94 11.20 -5.59
N VAL A 180 -7.22 10.67 -4.41
CA VAL A 180 -7.45 11.48 -3.22
C VAL A 180 -6.30 11.34 -2.24
N VAL A 181 -5.97 12.41 -1.57
CA VAL A 181 -4.97 12.47 -0.49
C VAL A 181 -5.65 13.01 0.76
N ILE A 182 -5.62 12.22 1.82
CA ILE A 182 -6.30 12.56 3.07
C ILE A 182 -5.30 13.06 4.10
N ILE A 183 -5.59 14.25 4.63
CA ILE A 183 -4.83 14.94 5.65
C ILE A 183 -5.75 15.22 6.82
N GLN A 184 -5.74 14.35 7.82
CA GLN A 184 -6.64 14.37 8.98
C GLN A 184 -8.12 14.30 8.60
N ASN A 185 -8.83 15.43 8.53
CA ASN A 185 -10.23 15.52 8.15
C ASN A 185 -10.44 16.15 6.76
N LYS A 186 -9.37 16.42 6.03
CA LYS A 186 -9.38 17.06 4.73
C LYS A 186 -9.06 16.06 3.64
N ILE A 187 -9.82 16.10 2.54
CA ILE A 187 -9.66 15.30 1.34
C ILE A 187 -9.27 16.23 0.21
N ASP A 188 -8.06 16.14 -0.29
CA ASP A 188 -7.61 16.83 -1.48
C ASP A 188 -7.72 15.88 -2.68
N ILE A 189 -8.49 16.29 -3.70
CA ILE A 189 -8.72 15.54 -4.94
C ILE A 189 -7.71 16.03 -5.96
N TYR A 190 -6.94 15.12 -6.53
CA TYR A 190 -5.91 15.39 -7.52
C TYR A 190 -6.27 14.77 -8.87
N GLN A 191 -6.02 15.50 -9.93
CA GLN A 191 -6.04 14.97 -11.29
C GLN A 191 -4.67 14.42 -11.67
N LEU A 192 -4.64 13.28 -12.33
CA LEU A 192 -3.37 12.61 -12.69
C LEU A 192 -2.57 13.41 -13.73
N ASP A 193 -3.24 13.97 -14.73
CA ASP A 193 -2.64 14.68 -15.86
C ASP A 193 -1.91 15.96 -15.44
N THR A 194 -2.55 16.75 -14.56
CA THR A 194 -2.02 18.05 -14.10
C THR A 194 -1.23 17.94 -12.80
N ALA A 195 -1.37 16.83 -12.07
CA ALA A 195 -0.86 16.63 -10.71
C ALA A 195 -1.25 17.79 -9.77
N SER A 196 -2.37 18.46 -10.04
CA SER A 196 -2.90 19.59 -9.27
C SER A 196 -4.17 19.19 -8.51
N ILE A 197 -4.49 19.96 -7.47
CA ILE A 197 -5.72 19.78 -6.70
C ILE A 197 -6.87 20.36 -7.52
N SER A 198 -7.87 19.54 -7.85
CA SER A 198 -9.11 19.96 -8.51
C SER A 198 -10.17 20.39 -7.53
N GLY A 199 -10.18 19.81 -6.33
CA GLY A 199 -11.15 20.12 -5.30
C GLY A 199 -10.68 19.72 -3.92
N THR A 200 -11.35 20.24 -2.89
CA THR A 200 -11.09 19.90 -1.50
C THR A 200 -12.39 19.74 -0.76
N ILE A 201 -12.54 18.60 -0.09
CA ILE A 201 -13.67 18.31 0.79
C ILE A 201 -13.15 18.31 2.23
N THR A 202 -13.94 18.86 3.15
CA THR A 202 -13.62 18.84 4.59
C THR A 202 -14.69 18.06 5.34
N ASN A 203 -14.28 17.01 6.03
CA ASN A 203 -15.14 16.24 6.94
C ASN A 203 -15.11 16.88 8.33
N GLU A 204 -16.07 16.53 9.18
CA GLU A 204 -16.13 17.07 10.55
C GLU A 204 -15.00 16.54 11.42
N LYS A 205 -14.79 15.22 11.41
CA LYS A 205 -13.77 14.56 12.22
C LYS A 205 -12.70 13.92 11.34
N ARG A 206 -11.66 13.41 11.99
CA ARG A 206 -10.56 12.72 11.32
C ARG A 206 -11.08 11.52 10.54
N ILE A 207 -10.62 11.40 9.32
CA ILE A 207 -10.95 10.30 8.40
C ILE A 207 -10.03 9.11 8.68
N SER A 208 -10.60 7.91 8.80
CA SER A 208 -9.88 6.65 9.02
C SER A 208 -9.86 5.74 7.79
N SER A 209 -10.89 5.78 6.95
CA SER A 209 -10.99 4.98 5.73
C SER A 209 -11.77 5.73 4.65
N VAL A 210 -11.36 5.51 3.41
CA VAL A 210 -11.97 6.11 2.23
C VAL A 210 -12.03 5.05 1.13
N LYS A 211 -13.16 4.97 0.41
CA LYS A 211 -13.33 4.10 -0.75
C LYS A 211 -14.10 4.79 -1.86
N PHE A 212 -13.63 4.66 -3.08
CA PHE A 212 -14.40 5.04 -4.24
C PHE A 212 -15.53 4.03 -4.45
N LEU A 213 -16.76 4.53 -4.57
CA LEU A 213 -17.95 3.75 -4.94
C LEU A 213 -18.18 3.80 -6.45
N SER A 214 -17.75 4.86 -7.09
CA SER A 214 -17.70 5.05 -8.53
C SER A 214 -16.53 6.00 -8.86
N GLU A 215 -16.39 6.41 -10.11
CA GLU A 215 -15.35 7.37 -10.49
C GLU A 215 -15.49 8.72 -9.76
N SER A 216 -16.73 9.17 -9.55
CA SER A 216 -17.03 10.47 -8.92
C SER A 216 -17.50 10.38 -7.48
N VAL A 217 -17.89 9.21 -6.96
CA VAL A 217 -18.48 9.09 -5.61
C VAL A 217 -17.53 8.42 -4.64
N LEU A 218 -17.29 9.09 -3.52
CA LEU A 218 -16.37 8.70 -2.47
C LEU A 218 -17.12 8.41 -1.17
N ALA A 219 -16.99 7.21 -0.62
CA ALA A 219 -17.42 6.88 0.73
C ALA A 219 -16.32 7.25 1.72
N VAL A 220 -16.68 7.96 2.76
CA VAL A 220 -15.77 8.50 3.80
C VAL A 220 -16.24 8.06 5.16
N ALA A 221 -15.35 7.46 5.94
CA ALA A 221 -15.56 7.08 7.32
C ALA A 221 -14.43 7.58 8.22
N GLY A 222 -14.73 7.79 9.49
CA GLY A 222 -13.75 8.38 10.37
C GLY A 222 -13.94 8.09 11.86
N ASP A 223 -13.38 8.98 12.67
CA ASP A 223 -13.49 8.93 14.13
C ASP A 223 -14.91 9.38 14.60
N GLU A 224 -15.92 8.94 13.87
CA GLU A 224 -17.34 9.17 14.10
C GLU A 224 -18.17 7.92 13.77
N GLU A 225 -19.43 7.94 14.09
CA GLU A 225 -20.40 6.84 13.96
C GLU A 225 -21.02 6.78 12.56
N VAL A 226 -20.83 7.86 11.78
CA VAL A 226 -21.47 8.07 10.48
C VAL A 226 -20.52 7.81 9.33
N ILE A 227 -21.12 7.40 8.22
CA ILE A 227 -20.46 7.31 6.90
C ILE A 227 -21.12 8.35 6.00
N ARG A 228 -20.29 9.08 5.26
CA ARG A 228 -20.74 10.09 4.28
C ARG A 228 -20.32 9.69 2.88
N PHE A 229 -21.22 9.95 1.94
CA PHE A 229 -20.91 9.85 0.52
C PHE A 229 -20.76 11.24 -0.05
N PHE A 230 -19.63 11.50 -0.68
CA PHE A 230 -19.32 12.77 -1.32
C PHE A 230 -19.20 12.60 -2.82
N ASP A 231 -19.70 13.57 -3.56
CA ASP A 231 -19.42 13.70 -4.99
C ASP A 231 -18.12 14.50 -5.19
N CYS A 232 -17.17 13.90 -5.88
CA CYS A 232 -15.85 14.50 -6.12
C CYS A 232 -15.90 15.68 -7.10
N ASP A 233 -16.91 15.75 -7.98
CA ASP A 233 -17.04 16.79 -8.99
C ASP A 233 -17.70 18.03 -8.41
N SER A 234 -18.82 17.87 -7.72
CA SER A 234 -19.56 18.98 -7.09
C SER A 234 -19.07 19.34 -5.68
N LEU A 235 -18.26 18.46 -5.05
CA LEU A 235 -17.73 18.58 -3.69
C LEU A 235 -18.85 18.58 -2.60
N VAL A 236 -20.00 18.05 -2.91
CA VAL A 236 -21.20 18.05 -2.04
C VAL A 236 -21.35 16.69 -1.39
N CYS A 237 -21.81 16.67 -0.12
CA CYS A 237 -22.26 15.47 0.54
C CYS A 237 -23.60 15.01 -0.04
N LEU A 238 -23.61 13.81 -0.61
CA LEU A 238 -24.82 13.22 -1.23
C LEU A 238 -25.71 12.55 -0.19
N CYS A 239 -25.09 11.85 0.76
CA CYS A 239 -25.76 11.05 1.75
C CYS A 239 -24.93 10.95 3.02
N GLU A 240 -25.58 10.93 4.18
CA GLU A 240 -25.01 10.62 5.48
C GLU A 240 -25.90 9.63 6.21
N PHE A 241 -25.32 8.61 6.82
CA PHE A 241 -26.08 7.64 7.62
C PHE A 241 -25.25 7.14 8.81
N LYS A 242 -25.95 6.83 9.91
CA LYS A 242 -25.35 6.23 11.08
C LYS A 242 -25.07 4.75 10.81
N ALA A 243 -23.79 4.39 10.71
CA ALA A 243 -23.39 3.01 10.43
C ALA A 243 -23.11 2.23 11.72
N HIS A 244 -22.49 2.84 12.71
CA HIS A 244 -21.99 2.18 13.92
C HIS A 244 -22.26 3.01 15.17
N GLU A 245 -21.98 2.44 16.35
CA GLU A 245 -22.07 3.15 17.65
C GLU A 245 -20.70 3.77 18.04
N ASN A 246 -19.64 3.47 17.30
CA ASN A 246 -18.30 3.98 17.52
C ASN A 246 -17.62 4.27 16.17
N ARG A 247 -16.39 4.78 16.22
CA ARG A 247 -15.60 5.12 15.04
C ARG A 247 -15.44 3.94 14.08
N VAL A 248 -15.71 4.19 12.82
CA VAL A 248 -15.46 3.24 11.73
C VAL A 248 -13.96 3.20 11.45
N LYS A 249 -13.38 2.01 11.38
CA LYS A 249 -11.95 1.82 11.20
C LYS A 249 -11.55 1.54 9.77
N ASP A 250 -12.31 0.71 9.12
CA ASP A 250 -12.03 0.33 7.74
C ASP A 250 -13.31 0.01 6.98
N MET A 251 -13.25 0.18 5.67
CA MET A 251 -14.35 -0.10 4.74
C MET A 251 -13.81 -0.84 3.54
N PHE A 252 -14.63 -1.70 2.97
CA PHE A 252 -14.35 -2.38 1.73
C PHE A 252 -15.60 -2.35 0.84
N SER A 253 -15.44 -2.02 -0.45
CA SER A 253 -16.54 -1.92 -1.40
C SER A 253 -16.29 -2.93 -2.53
N PHE A 254 -17.32 -3.66 -2.95
CA PHE A 254 -17.26 -4.63 -4.03
C PHE A 254 -18.64 -4.81 -4.68
N GLU A 255 -18.63 -5.38 -5.87
CA GLU A 255 -19.83 -5.70 -6.61
C GLU A 255 -20.09 -7.21 -6.58
N ILE A 256 -21.30 -7.59 -6.28
CA ILE A 256 -21.87 -8.92 -6.54
C ILE A 256 -22.89 -8.79 -7.66
N PRO A 257 -23.27 -9.89 -8.35
CA PRO A 257 -24.26 -9.80 -9.40
C PRO A 257 -25.49 -9.00 -8.96
N GLU A 258 -25.80 -7.94 -9.70
CA GLU A 258 -26.94 -7.03 -9.49
C GLU A 258 -26.87 -6.11 -8.25
N GLN A 259 -25.82 -6.17 -7.44
CA GLN A 259 -25.73 -5.38 -6.21
C GLN A 259 -24.32 -4.82 -5.97
N HIS A 260 -24.27 -3.57 -5.55
CA HIS A 260 -23.07 -2.95 -5.03
C HIS A 260 -23.13 -2.94 -3.50
N VAL A 261 -22.11 -3.48 -2.86
CA VAL A 261 -22.07 -3.70 -1.41
C VAL A 261 -20.89 -2.98 -0.80
N ILE A 262 -21.08 -2.41 0.39
CA ILE A 262 -20.02 -1.90 1.24
C ILE A 262 -20.03 -2.67 2.56
N VAL A 263 -18.85 -3.09 2.99
CA VAL A 263 -18.63 -3.72 4.29
C VAL A 263 -17.83 -2.75 5.17
N THR A 264 -18.23 -2.64 6.41
CA THR A 264 -17.66 -1.71 7.38
C THR A 264 -17.24 -2.44 8.64
N ALA A 265 -16.09 -2.07 9.19
CA ALA A 265 -15.59 -2.59 10.46
C ALA A 265 -15.35 -1.43 11.43
N SER A 266 -15.80 -1.57 12.67
CA SER A 266 -15.73 -0.51 13.68
C SER A 266 -15.04 -0.96 14.97
N SER A 267 -14.65 0.02 15.75
CA SER A 267 -14.11 -0.20 17.11
C SER A 267 -15.16 -0.67 18.12
N ASP A 268 -16.45 -0.68 17.75
CA ASP A 268 -17.54 -1.26 18.53
C ASP A 268 -17.57 -2.81 18.46
N GLY A 269 -16.74 -3.39 17.60
CA GLY A 269 -16.63 -4.83 17.39
C GLY A 269 -17.57 -5.37 16.32
N PHE A 270 -18.39 -4.54 15.69
CA PHE A 270 -19.28 -4.97 14.64
C PHE A 270 -18.63 -4.89 13.27
N ILE A 271 -18.91 -5.93 12.47
CA ILE A 271 -18.77 -5.92 11.02
C ILE A 271 -20.18 -5.84 10.46
N LYS A 272 -20.44 -4.88 9.59
CA LYS A 272 -21.74 -4.69 8.97
C LYS A 272 -21.62 -4.67 7.46
N MET A 273 -22.57 -5.29 6.77
CA MET A 273 -22.65 -5.33 5.32
C MET A 273 -23.88 -4.55 4.87
N TRP A 274 -23.69 -3.64 3.92
CA TRP A 274 -24.70 -2.71 3.46
C TRP A 274 -24.89 -2.83 1.95
N LYS A 275 -26.14 -2.86 1.52
CA LYS A 275 -26.53 -2.76 0.10
C LYS A 275 -26.62 -1.30 -0.29
N LEU A 276 -25.87 -0.94 -1.32
CA LEU A 276 -25.90 0.43 -1.86
C LEU A 276 -27.02 0.53 -2.90
N GLU A 277 -27.84 1.56 -2.75
CA GLU A 277 -28.87 1.89 -3.76
C GLU A 277 -28.22 2.46 -5.03
N GLN A 278 -28.92 2.40 -6.15
CA GLN A 278 -28.47 2.98 -7.41
C GLN A 278 -28.27 4.50 -7.26
N ASP A 279 -29.26 5.17 -6.65
CA ASP A 279 -29.11 6.58 -6.27
C ASP A 279 -28.30 6.69 -4.97
N LYS A 280 -27.07 7.20 -5.07
CA LYS A 280 -26.17 7.37 -3.92
C LYS A 280 -26.61 8.45 -2.94
N LYS A 281 -27.73 9.14 -3.19
CA LYS A 281 -28.38 10.05 -2.24
C LYS A 281 -29.27 9.33 -1.24
N VAL A 282 -29.61 8.09 -1.52
CA VAL A 282 -30.39 7.24 -0.62
C VAL A 282 -29.47 6.50 0.33
N PRO A 283 -29.76 6.50 1.65
CA PRO A 283 -28.97 5.72 2.60
C PRO A 283 -28.98 4.23 2.25
N PRO A 284 -27.84 3.54 2.41
CA PRO A 284 -27.77 2.10 2.14
C PRO A 284 -28.57 1.31 3.17
N SER A 285 -29.11 0.16 2.75
CA SER A 285 -29.83 -0.78 3.59
C SER A 285 -28.87 -1.80 4.22
N LEU A 286 -29.08 -2.13 5.51
CA LEU A 286 -28.31 -3.14 6.21
C LEU A 286 -28.72 -4.54 5.71
N LEU A 287 -27.74 -5.32 5.22
CA LEU A 287 -27.94 -6.70 4.81
C LEU A 287 -27.74 -7.68 5.97
N CYS A 288 -26.63 -7.53 6.67
CA CYS A 288 -26.31 -8.36 7.83
C CYS A 288 -25.24 -7.70 8.72
N GLU A 289 -25.14 -8.18 9.96
CA GLU A 289 -24.12 -7.74 10.90
C GLU A 289 -23.64 -8.88 11.80
N VAL A 290 -22.43 -8.78 12.29
CA VAL A 290 -21.87 -9.71 13.29
C VAL A 290 -21.03 -8.96 14.32
N ASN A 291 -21.14 -9.36 15.58
CA ASN A 291 -20.34 -8.81 16.67
C ASN A 291 -19.18 -9.76 17.00
N THR A 292 -17.96 -9.30 16.78
CA THR A 292 -16.72 -10.03 17.11
C THR A 292 -16.31 -9.91 18.57
N LYS A 293 -16.93 -8.98 19.32
CA LYS A 293 -16.56 -8.61 20.71
C LYS A 293 -15.10 -8.14 20.86
N ALA A 294 -14.46 -7.73 19.76
CA ALA A 294 -13.06 -7.29 19.68
C ALA A 294 -12.98 -5.90 19.01
N ARG A 295 -11.93 -5.14 19.28
CA ARG A 295 -11.70 -3.84 18.62
C ARG A 295 -11.12 -4.04 17.24
N LEU A 296 -11.94 -3.94 16.22
CA LEU A 296 -11.50 -4.09 14.84
C LEU A 296 -10.57 -2.97 14.41
N THR A 297 -9.59 -3.29 13.56
CA THR A 297 -8.55 -2.36 13.09
C THR A 297 -8.44 -2.32 11.58
N CYS A 298 -8.69 -3.42 10.89
CA CYS A 298 -8.59 -3.56 9.44
C CYS A 298 -9.58 -4.61 8.93
N LEU A 299 -9.94 -4.51 7.65
CA LEU A 299 -10.96 -5.33 7.00
C LEU A 299 -10.49 -5.76 5.61
N GLY A 300 -10.82 -6.98 5.21
CA GLY A 300 -10.66 -7.51 3.87
C GLY A 300 -11.84 -8.39 3.47
N VAL A 301 -12.06 -8.54 2.18
CA VAL A 301 -13.11 -9.42 1.64
C VAL A 301 -12.45 -10.44 0.71
N TRP A 302 -12.63 -11.72 0.98
CA TRP A 302 -12.18 -12.80 0.12
C TRP A 302 -13.35 -13.30 -0.76
N LEU A 303 -13.14 -13.20 -2.07
CA LEU A 303 -14.09 -13.67 -3.07
C LEU A 303 -13.53 -14.94 -3.72
N ASP A 304 -14.26 -16.06 -3.63
CA ASP A 304 -13.83 -17.36 -4.17
C ASP A 304 -13.59 -17.34 -5.70
N LYS A 305 -14.23 -16.39 -6.40
CA LYS A 305 -14.08 -16.15 -7.83
C LYS A 305 -13.76 -14.68 -8.08
N VAL A 306 -12.51 -14.29 -7.89
CA VAL A 306 -12.02 -13.06 -8.53
C VAL A 306 -11.76 -13.43 -9.99
N PRO A 307 -12.43 -12.80 -10.99
CA PRO A 307 -12.03 -12.97 -12.37
C PRO A 307 -10.58 -12.53 -12.49
N ASP A 308 -9.72 -13.43 -12.99
CA ASP A 308 -8.35 -13.06 -13.31
C ASP A 308 -8.42 -11.86 -14.26
N THR A 309 -8.06 -10.68 -13.75
CA THR A 309 -7.76 -9.54 -14.60
C THR A 309 -6.72 -10.03 -15.58
N LYS A 310 -7.12 -10.16 -16.85
CA LYS A 310 -6.23 -10.64 -17.93
C LYS A 310 -4.95 -9.83 -17.83
N GLU A 311 -3.89 -10.48 -17.37
CA GLU A 311 -2.54 -9.94 -17.38
C GLU A 311 -2.11 -9.78 -18.85
N SER A 312 -2.46 -8.67 -19.47
CA SER A 312 -1.91 -8.28 -20.76
C SER A 312 -0.60 -7.54 -20.53
N PHE A 313 0.42 -8.26 -20.05
CA PHE A 313 1.78 -7.86 -20.30
C PHE A 313 2.24 -8.58 -21.57
N PRO A 314 2.62 -7.86 -22.63
CA PRO A 314 3.37 -8.51 -23.72
C PRO A 314 4.66 -9.07 -23.10
N PRO A 315 5.06 -10.31 -23.45
CA PRO A 315 6.34 -10.84 -23.01
C PRO A 315 7.44 -9.89 -23.44
N ALA A 316 8.41 -9.65 -22.55
CA ALA A 316 9.60 -8.89 -22.87
C ALA A 316 10.20 -9.47 -24.14
N ALA A 317 10.36 -8.64 -25.18
CA ALA A 317 10.98 -9.05 -26.42
C ALA A 317 12.41 -9.49 -26.11
N GLU A 318 12.68 -10.77 -26.33
CA GLU A 318 14.05 -11.29 -26.35
C GLU A 318 14.80 -10.60 -27.49
N PRO A 319 16.08 -10.25 -27.33
CA PRO A 319 16.86 -9.66 -28.41
C PRO A 319 17.06 -10.74 -29.50
N SER A 320 16.51 -10.48 -30.67
CA SER A 320 16.68 -11.32 -31.87
C SER A 320 18.15 -11.43 -32.20
N PRO A 321 18.65 -12.61 -32.57
CA PRO A 321 20.03 -12.78 -33.07
C PRO A 321 20.17 -12.12 -34.44
N VAL A 322 21.17 -11.25 -34.55
CA VAL A 322 21.58 -10.62 -35.81
C VAL A 322 22.03 -11.68 -36.77
N SER A 323 21.24 -11.97 -37.79
CA SER A 323 21.63 -12.78 -38.95
C SER A 323 22.59 -11.98 -39.83
N LYS A 324 23.82 -12.50 -39.96
CA LYS A 324 24.77 -12.08 -40.97
C LYS A 324 24.28 -12.58 -42.31
N GLU A 325 23.86 -11.73 -43.20
CA GLU A 325 23.84 -12.04 -44.64
C GLU A 325 24.86 -11.18 -45.36
N GLN A 326 25.77 -11.92 -46.01
CA GLN A 326 26.72 -11.42 -47.00
C GLN A 326 25.98 -11.23 -48.31
N SER A 327 26.14 -10.07 -48.96
CA SER A 327 26.05 -10.01 -50.41
C SER A 327 27.01 -8.96 -50.96
N LYS A 328 27.75 -9.42 -51.94
CA LYS A 328 28.82 -8.80 -52.69
C LYS A 328 28.26 -7.86 -53.78
N ILE A 329 29.16 -6.94 -54.24
CA ILE A 329 29.37 -6.40 -55.57
C ILE A 329 28.67 -5.09 -55.93
N GLY A 330 29.54 -4.09 -56.30
CA GLY A 330 29.20 -3.01 -57.20
C GLY A 330 30.06 -1.76 -57.04
N LYS A 331 31.24 -1.75 -57.67
CA LYS A 331 32.12 -0.56 -57.87
C LYS A 331 31.41 0.52 -58.68
N LYS A 332 31.61 1.78 -58.32
CA LYS A 332 31.98 2.92 -59.20
C LYS A 332 32.26 4.17 -58.40
N GLU A 333 33.48 4.68 -58.47
CA GLU A 333 33.93 6.05 -58.28
C GLU A 333 33.86 6.82 -59.62
N PRO A 334 34.18 8.14 -59.73
CA PRO A 334 34.55 9.15 -58.75
C PRO A 334 33.85 10.53 -59.01
N GLY A 335 34.09 11.53 -58.14
CA GLY A 335 33.75 12.93 -58.43
C GLY A 335 34.14 13.86 -57.27
N ASP A 336 35.32 14.49 -57.46
CA ASP A 336 35.92 15.53 -56.62
C ASP A 336 35.01 16.73 -56.38
N THR A 337 35.06 17.30 -55.20
CA THR A 337 35.31 18.75 -55.02
C THR A 337 35.73 19.08 -53.58
N VAL A 338 36.91 19.67 -53.52
CA VAL A 338 37.67 20.36 -52.52
C VAL A 338 36.93 21.55 -51.91
N TYR A 339 37.11 21.86 -50.62
CA TYR A 339 37.54 23.10 -50.01
C TYR A 339 37.70 22.96 -48.48
N LYS A 340 38.97 22.99 -48.06
CA LYS A 340 39.75 23.77 -47.09
C LYS A 340 39.19 24.02 -45.71
N GLU A 341 39.91 23.41 -44.79
CA GLU A 341 40.68 23.88 -43.62
C GLU A 341 40.42 25.31 -43.11
N GLU A 342 40.24 25.40 -41.79
CA GLU A 342 41.00 26.32 -40.95
C GLU A 342 41.17 25.77 -39.54
N LYS A 343 42.46 25.68 -39.14
CA LYS A 343 43.01 25.42 -37.82
C LYS A 343 43.07 26.71 -36.99
N GLN A 344 42.92 26.63 -35.68
CA GLN A 344 43.70 27.37 -34.70
C GLN A 344 43.24 26.90 -33.33
N SER A 345 44.00 26.53 -32.42
CA SER A 345 45.38 26.55 -31.89
C SER A 345 45.27 26.54 -30.36
N LYS A 346 46.01 25.60 -29.74
CA LYS A 346 46.29 25.56 -28.28
C LYS A 346 47.26 26.70 -27.89
N PRO A 347 47.35 27.05 -26.58
CA PRO A 347 48.65 26.86 -25.99
C PRO A 347 48.63 26.20 -24.58
N ASN A 348 49.67 25.42 -24.43
CA ASN A 348 50.32 24.92 -23.21
C ASN A 348 50.85 26.02 -22.31
N THR A 349 50.92 25.74 -21.00
CA THR A 349 52.10 25.90 -20.10
C THR A 349 51.62 25.73 -18.66
N LYS A 350 52.25 25.11 -17.66
CA LYS A 350 53.61 24.67 -17.38
C LYS A 350 53.56 23.81 -16.10
N LYS A 351 54.37 22.79 -16.08
CA LYS A 351 54.75 22.00 -14.88
C LYS A 351 55.39 22.88 -13.80
N ARG A 352 55.10 22.55 -12.54
CA ARG A 352 56.09 22.67 -11.45
C ARG A 352 55.89 21.58 -10.41
N ASN A 353 56.86 20.72 -10.31
CA ASN A 353 57.11 19.77 -9.24
C ASN A 353 57.43 20.53 -7.95
N LEU A 354 56.99 20.01 -6.80
CA LEU A 354 57.87 19.90 -5.63
C LEU A 354 57.29 18.88 -4.65
N ALA A 355 58.17 18.03 -4.20
CA ALA A 355 58.00 16.91 -3.28
C ALA A 355 57.72 17.38 -1.86
N GLY A 356 57.17 16.49 -1.04
CA GLY A 356 57.33 16.59 0.39
C GLY A 356 56.13 16.06 1.21
N ASP A 357 56.37 14.90 1.80
CA ASP A 357 55.92 14.36 3.07
C ASP A 357 54.58 13.59 3.17
N SER A 358 54.82 12.30 3.07
CA SER A 358 54.06 11.23 3.72
C SER A 358 54.18 11.33 5.25
N LYS A 359 53.08 11.25 5.96
CA LYS A 359 52.84 10.70 7.31
C LYS A 359 51.70 11.43 8.04
N LYS A 360 50.48 10.89 7.99
CA LYS A 360 49.49 10.92 9.08
C LYS A 360 48.11 10.48 8.56
N ALA A 361 47.90 9.20 8.45
CA ALA A 361 46.56 8.63 8.30
C ALA A 361 46.50 7.18 8.82
N THR A 362 46.80 6.99 10.10
CA THR A 362 46.59 5.71 10.79
C THR A 362 46.35 5.91 12.28
N LYS A 363 45.38 6.71 12.67
CA LYS A 363 44.95 6.80 14.09
C LYS A 363 43.44 7.03 14.34
N GLU A 364 42.58 7.08 13.34
CA GLU A 364 41.14 7.28 13.60
C GLU A 364 40.26 6.02 13.55
N SER A 365 40.73 4.90 13.04
CA SER A 365 39.93 3.65 13.01
C SER A 365 39.92 2.87 14.34
N GLY A 366 40.77 3.19 15.29
CA GLY A 366 40.83 2.53 16.60
C GLY A 366 39.84 3.05 17.65
N LEU A 367 39.39 4.31 17.54
CA LEU A 367 38.56 4.95 18.56
C LEU A 367 37.05 4.63 18.45
N VAL A 368 36.57 4.25 17.28
CA VAL A 368 35.15 3.94 17.04
C VAL A 368 34.80 2.51 17.50
N SER A 369 35.73 1.59 17.40
CA SER A 369 35.55 0.20 17.85
C SER A 369 35.50 0.07 19.38
N THR A 370 36.27 0.85 20.12
CA THR A 370 36.29 0.83 21.59
C THR A 370 35.06 1.51 22.22
N LYS A 371 34.49 2.53 21.58
CA LYS A 371 33.24 3.14 22.05
C LYS A 371 32.03 2.22 21.88
N LYS A 372 31.93 1.48 20.77
CA LYS A 372 30.86 0.48 20.56
C LYS A 372 30.92 -0.67 21.57
N ARG A 373 32.10 -1.22 21.87
CA ARG A 373 32.25 -2.27 22.89
C ARG A 373 31.87 -1.80 24.29
N LYS A 374 32.28 -0.60 24.72
CA LYS A 374 31.89 -0.06 26.03
C LYS A 374 30.38 0.21 26.16
N MET A 375 29.71 0.57 25.07
CA MET A 375 28.29 0.81 25.09
C MET A 375 27.45 -0.49 25.19
N VAL A 376 27.90 -1.57 24.54
CA VAL A 376 27.28 -2.90 24.65
C VAL A 376 27.45 -3.47 26.07
N GLU A 377 28.63 -3.38 26.67
CA GLU A 377 28.86 -3.83 28.06
C GLU A 377 28.03 -3.03 29.09
N MET A 378 27.81 -1.73 28.90
CA MET A 378 26.94 -0.93 29.76
C MET A 378 25.46 -1.33 29.65
N LEU A 379 25.01 -1.71 28.46
CA LEU A 379 23.61 -2.17 28.23
C LEU A 379 23.39 -3.55 28.86
N GLU A 380 24.34 -4.47 28.79
CA GLU A 380 24.26 -5.77 29.45
C GLU A 380 24.29 -5.67 30.99
N LYS A 381 25.12 -4.77 31.57
CA LYS A 381 25.11 -4.51 33.00
C LYS A 381 23.78 -3.90 33.48
N LYS A 382 23.13 -3.04 32.70
CA LYS A 382 21.78 -2.52 33.01
C LYS A 382 20.71 -3.59 32.93
N ARG A 383 20.79 -4.53 31.97
CA ARG A 383 19.85 -5.68 31.87
C ARG A 383 20.00 -6.64 33.03
N LYS A 384 21.22 -6.96 33.52
CA LYS A 384 21.45 -7.80 34.69
C LYS A 384 20.94 -7.17 35.97
N LYS A 385 21.14 -5.83 36.18
CA LYS A 385 20.60 -5.12 37.35
C LYS A 385 19.05 -5.07 37.35
N LYS A 386 18.42 -5.00 36.18
CA LYS A 386 16.96 -5.00 36.08
C LYS A 386 16.33 -6.38 36.36
N LYS A 387 17.04 -7.48 36.01
CA LYS A 387 16.60 -8.84 36.34
C LYS A 387 16.69 -9.16 37.82
N ILE A 388 17.71 -8.64 38.53
CA ILE A 388 17.86 -8.86 39.98
C ILE A 388 16.80 -8.09 40.78
N LYS A 389 16.31 -6.94 40.26
CA LYS A 389 15.27 -6.13 40.94
C LYS A 389 13.83 -6.64 40.73
N ILE A 390 13.62 -7.66 39.88
CA ILE A 390 12.32 -8.31 39.63
C ILE A 390 12.20 -9.64 40.43
N MET A 391 13.32 -10.12 41.02
CA MET A 391 13.37 -11.34 41.81
C MET A 391 13.53 -11.09 43.34
N GLN A 392 13.42 -9.88 43.79
CA GLN A 392 13.23 -9.46 45.18
C GLN A 392 11.86 -8.77 45.31
#